data_c7eaa18acbd9c66d8604bacbf3e4c805
#
_entry.id   c7eaa18acbd9c66d8604bacbf3e4c805
#
_cell.length_a   1.000
_cell.length_b   1.000
_cell.length_c   1.000
_cell.angle_alpha   90.00
_cell.angle_beta   90.00
_cell.angle_gamma   90.00
#
_symmetry.space_group_name_H-M   'P 1'
#
loop_
_entity.id
_entity.type
_entity.pdbx_description
1 polymer ?
#
loop_
_entity_poly.entity_id
_entity_poly.type
_entity_poly.pdbx_seq_one_letter_code
_entity_poly.pdbx_strand_id
1 'polypeptide(L)' 'MKHRYGFFVVVYIDDYYDTLTKDKEYEVGIYNIIEQGSPDEQYIITNDKGYDECFYTDSFKRKSEIRDEKLKKLGI' A
#
# COMPACT_ATOMS: atom_id res chain seq x y z
N MET A 1 -12.04 17.67 12.66
CA MET A 1 -11.91 17.29 12.53
C MET A 1 -11.64 16.76 12.20
N LYS A 2 -11.52 16.23 11.90
CA LYS A 2 -11.25 15.63 11.62
C LYS A 2 -11.02 14.90 11.10
N HIS A 3 -10.78 14.53 10.48
CA HIS A 3 -10.79 13.85 9.99
C HIS A 3 -10.05 13.20 9.32
N ARG A 4 -9.47 12.41 9.15
CA ARG A 4 -8.81 11.86 8.72
C ARG A 4 -9.16 10.83 8.18
N TYR A 5 -9.21 10.43 7.67
CA TYR A 5 -9.58 9.80 7.23
C TYR A 5 -9.37 9.32 6.27
N GLY A 6 -9.12 8.92 6.19
CA GLY A 6 -9.10 8.29 5.06
C GLY A 6 -7.79 7.87 4.56
N PHE A 7 -7.02 7.17 5.27
CA PHE A 7 -5.81 6.55 4.69
C PHE A 7 -5.57 5.21 5.35
N PHE A 8 -4.74 4.40 4.67
CA PHE A 8 -4.31 3.13 5.22
C PHE A 8 -2.84 2.93 4.84
N VAL A 9 -2.20 1.96 5.48
CA VAL A 9 -0.78 1.70 5.27
C VAL A 9 -0.61 0.43 4.48
N VAL A 10 0.25 0.47 3.47
CA VAL A 10 0.60 -0.71 2.67
C VAL A 10 2.10 -0.92 2.77
N VAL A 11 2.54 -2.15 2.53
CA VAL A 11 3.95 -2.50 2.49
C VAL A 11 4.27 -2.92 1.06
N TYR A 12 5.33 -2.35 0.52
CA TYR A 12 5.78 -2.73 -0.81
C TYR A 12 6.50 -4.07 -0.71
N ILE A 13 6.00 -5.07 -1.41
CA ILE A 13 6.50 -6.44 -1.28
C ILE A 13 7.31 -6.90 -2.47
N ASP A 14 7.50 -6.02 -3.44
CA ASP A 14 8.18 -6.36 -4.68
C ASP A 14 9.49 -5.58 -4.75
N ASP A 15 10.30 -5.85 -5.75
CA ASP A 15 11.50 -5.07 -6.02
C ASP A 15 11.51 -4.53 -7.44
N TYR A 16 10.35 -4.44 -8.03
CA TYR A 16 10.20 -4.02 -9.42
C TYR A 16 10.43 -2.54 -9.64
N TYR A 17 9.94 -1.72 -8.72
CA TYR A 17 10.04 -0.25 -8.87
C TYR A 17 11.27 0.26 -8.14
N ASP A 18 12.10 1.01 -8.84
CA ASP A 18 13.30 1.56 -8.21
C ASP A 18 13.03 2.84 -7.41
N THR A 19 11.80 3.36 -7.47
CA THR A 19 11.41 4.52 -6.67
C THR A 19 10.82 4.12 -5.32
N LEU A 20 10.74 2.83 -5.05
CA LEU A 20 10.19 2.32 -3.79
C LEU A 20 11.21 1.38 -3.16
N THR A 21 11.09 1.22 -1.85
CA THR A 21 11.96 0.32 -1.09
C THR A 21 11.16 -0.90 -0.65
N LYS A 22 11.67 -2.08 -0.96
CA LYS A 22 11.01 -3.32 -0.56
C LYS A 22 10.88 -3.38 0.96
N ASP A 23 9.75 -3.86 1.42
CA ASP A 23 9.41 -4.03 2.83
C ASP A 23 9.21 -2.72 3.58
N LYS A 24 9.22 -1.59 2.88
CA LYS A 24 8.95 -0.30 3.48
C LYS A 24 7.45 -0.02 3.47
N GLU A 25 6.99 0.70 4.47
CA GLU A 25 5.59 1.09 4.58
C GLU A 25 5.33 2.40 3.86
N TYR A 26 4.17 2.48 3.21
CA TYR A 26 3.73 3.69 2.52
C TYR A 26 2.27 3.94 2.86
N GLU A 27 1.89 5.21 2.91
CA GLU A 27 0.51 5.59 3.19
C GLU A 27 -0.24 5.82 1.90
N VAL A 28 -1.48 5.35 1.86
CA VAL A 28 -2.37 5.53 0.71
C VAL A 28 -3.64 6.19 1.21
N GLY A 29 -3.96 7.34 0.65
CA GLY A 29 -5.24 7.98 0.95
C GLY A 29 -6.37 7.26 0.23
N ILE A 30 -7.53 7.19 0.88
CA ILE A 30 -8.67 6.49 0.29
C ILE A 30 -9.03 7.07 -1.08
N TYR A 31 -8.87 8.38 -1.23
CA TYR A 31 -9.21 9.01 -2.50
C TYR A 31 -8.09 8.92 -3.53
N ASN A 32 -7.00 8.26 -3.17
CA ASN A 32 -5.87 8.08 -4.08
C ASN A 32 -5.84 6.66 -4.65
N ILE A 33 -6.99 6.05 -4.75
CA ILE A 33 -7.11 4.72 -5.36
C ILE A 33 -7.77 4.90 -6.72
N ILE A 34 -7.08 4.47 -7.76
CA ILE A 34 -7.56 4.58 -9.13
C ILE A 34 -8.20 3.26 -9.52
N GLU A 35 -9.39 3.33 -10.11
CA GLU A 35 -10.13 2.16 -10.60
C GLU A 35 -10.30 1.10 -9.51
N GLN A 36 -10.73 1.57 -8.36
CA GLN A 36 -10.92 0.70 -7.20
C GLN A 36 -11.84 -0.46 -7.55
N GLY A 37 -11.41 -1.67 -7.16
CA GLY A 37 -12.20 -2.88 -7.42
C GLY A 37 -11.99 -3.48 -8.79
N SER A 38 -11.17 -2.87 -9.61
CA SER A 38 -10.88 -3.31 -10.97
C SER A 38 -9.55 -4.07 -10.98
N PRO A 39 -9.33 -4.94 -11.99
CA PRO A 39 -8.00 -5.54 -12.16
C PRO A 39 -6.90 -4.53 -12.40
N ASP A 40 -7.26 -3.33 -12.82
CA ASP A 40 -6.29 -2.26 -13.07
C ASP A 40 -6.18 -1.29 -11.92
N GLU A 41 -6.66 -1.67 -10.74
CA GLU A 41 -6.59 -0.82 -9.57
C GLU A 41 -5.17 -0.38 -9.27
N GLN A 42 -5.00 0.90 -8.96
CA GLN A 42 -3.69 1.47 -8.67
C GLN A 42 -3.79 2.37 -7.44
N TYR A 43 -2.68 2.47 -6.72
CA TYR A 43 -2.54 3.42 -5.63
C TYR A 43 -1.69 4.59 -6.10
N ILE A 44 -2.03 5.79 -5.63
CA ILE A 44 -1.18 6.95 -5.79
C ILE A 44 -0.40 7.11 -4.49
N ILE A 45 0.91 6.94 -4.57
CA ILE A 45 1.77 6.93 -3.39
C ILE A 45 2.93 7.90 -3.64
N THR A 46 3.31 8.64 -2.59
CA THR A 46 4.51 9.46 -2.67
C THR A 46 5.72 8.53 -2.59
N ASN A 47 6.50 8.49 -3.64
CA ASN A 47 7.63 7.58 -3.72
C ASN A 47 8.82 8.10 -2.90
N ASP A 48 9.93 7.34 -2.90
CA ASP A 48 11.09 7.68 -2.09
C ASP A 48 11.77 8.97 -2.56
N LYS A 49 11.46 9.42 -3.76
CA LYS A 49 12.01 10.66 -4.29
C LYS A 49 11.14 11.87 -4.00
N GLY A 50 9.98 11.66 -3.38
CA GLY A 50 9.09 12.75 -3.01
C GLY A 50 8.04 13.10 -4.05
N TYR A 51 7.87 12.27 -5.06
CA TYR A 51 6.85 12.50 -6.10
C TYR A 51 5.69 11.56 -5.91
N ASP A 52 4.50 12.03 -6.26
CA ASP A 52 3.34 11.15 -6.32
C ASP A 52 3.40 10.33 -7.59
N GLU A 53 3.21 9.04 -7.45
CA GLU A 53 3.32 8.12 -8.57
C GLU A 53 2.25 7.04 -8.43
N CYS A 54 1.78 6.52 -9.56
CA CYS A 54 0.76 5.46 -9.56
C CYS A 54 1.44 4.10 -9.61
N PHE A 55 0.98 3.19 -8.77
CA PHE A 55 1.53 1.84 -8.72
C PHE A 55 0.39 0.83 -8.69
N TYR A 56 0.57 -0.30 -9.36
CA TYR A 56 -0.42 -1.37 -9.31
C TYR A 56 -0.44 -1.99 -7.91
N THR A 57 -1.64 -2.34 -7.48
CA THR A 57 -1.81 -2.82 -6.11
C THR A 57 -1.22 -4.19 -5.88
N ASP A 58 -0.92 -4.93 -6.95
CA ASP A 58 -0.32 -6.25 -6.86
C ASP A 58 1.03 -6.24 -6.15
N SER A 59 1.71 -5.10 -6.18
CA SER A 59 3.05 -5.00 -5.58
C SER A 59 3.01 -4.68 -4.10
N PHE A 60 1.82 -4.62 -3.52
CA PHE A 60 1.66 -4.19 -2.14
C PHE A 60 0.76 -5.13 -1.38
N LYS A 61 0.94 -5.17 -0.06
CA LYS A 61 -0.01 -5.78 0.85
C LYS A 61 -0.39 -4.75 1.89
N ARG A 62 -1.63 -4.78 2.32
CA ARG A 62 -2.04 -3.90 3.41
C ARG A 62 -1.39 -4.39 4.69
N LYS A 63 -0.98 -3.45 5.51
CA LYS A 63 -0.32 -3.80 6.77
C LYS A 63 -1.19 -4.69 7.64
N SER A 64 -2.49 -4.47 7.61
CA SER A 64 -3.42 -5.31 8.38
C SER A 64 -3.40 -6.75 7.88
N GLU A 65 -3.24 -6.95 6.59
CA GLU A 65 -3.18 -8.31 6.03
C GLU A 65 -1.93 -9.04 6.48
N ILE A 66 -0.82 -8.33 6.54
CA ILE A 66 0.43 -8.93 6.98
C ILE A 66 0.32 -9.33 8.44
N ARG A 67 -0.28 -8.50 9.26
CA ARG A 67 -0.48 -8.80 10.67
C ARG A 67 -1.33 -10.06 10.83
N ASP A 68 -2.39 -10.17 10.04
CA ASP A 68 -3.26 -11.33 10.12
C ASP A 68 -2.52 -12.62 9.76
N GLU A 69 -1.67 -12.55 8.75
CA GLU A 69 -0.89 -13.71 8.35
C GLU A 69 0.05 -14.15 9.46
N LYS A 70 0.68 -13.20 10.14
CA LYS A 70 1.56 -13.52 11.25
C LYS A 70 0.81 -14.15 12.40
N LEU A 71 -0.38 -13.63 12.69
CA LEU A 71 -1.20 -14.18 13.76
C LEU A 71 -1.60 -15.60 13.45
N LYS A 72 -1.96 -15.88 12.21
CA LYS A 72 -2.32 -17.24 11.84
C LYS A 72 -1.16 -18.20 12.04
N LYS A 73 0.03 -17.79 11.69
CA LYS A 73 1.19 -18.65 11.85
C LYS A 73 1.51 -18.91 13.30
N LEU A 74 1.35 -17.90 14.12
CA LEU A 74 1.71 -18.04 15.54
C LEU A 74 0.59 -18.66 16.36
N GLY A 75 -0.61 -18.37 15.96
CA GLY A 75 -1.77 -18.76 16.75
C GLY A 75 -2.24 -20.13 16.55
N ILE A 76 -1.66 -20.82 15.63
CA ILE A 76 -2.10 -21.98 15.41
C ILE A 76 -1.93 -22.87 15.91
#